data_e2b81f4c19fd0979f6f3f8db0433134e
#
_entry.id   e2b81f4c19fd0979f6f3f8db0433134e
#
_cell.length_a   1.000
_cell.length_b   1.000
_cell.length_c   1.000
_cell.angle_alpha   90.00
_cell.angle_beta   90.00
_cell.angle_gamma   90.00
#
_symmetry.space_group_name_H-M   'P 1'
#
loop_
_entity.id
_entity.type
_entity.pdbx_description
1 polymer ?
#
loop_
_entity_poly.entity_id
_entity_poly.type
_entity_poly.pdbx_seq_one_letter_code
_entity_poly.pdbx_strand_id
1 'polypeptide(L)'
;HADRFPTRNAVIVDNVTVGYGELDARANRRARLLAAQGVGHGDFVTVALPNGLEFYETTFAIWKLGAIPNIVGAKLARPEMEAILDIVRPKLFIGAAPAPGVATLAPDSRPSDLHSADPLPEAVSPHWKAMTSGGSTGRPKVIVDAMPGRWDPQEGFLLQRPGDVILNPGPLYHNAPFHCIHMGLFVGATIV
;
A
#
# COMPACT_ATOMS: atom_id res chain seq x y z
N HIS A 1 -1.86 1.06 16.76
CA HIS A 1 -0.46 1.11 17.23
C HIS A 1 0.08 2.54 17.22
N ALA A 2 -0.24 3.35 16.22
CA ALA A 2 0.20 4.76 16.15
C ALA A 2 -0.13 5.53 17.43
N ASP A 3 -1.35 5.41 17.94
CA ASP A 3 -1.79 6.12 19.15
C ASP A 3 -1.19 5.55 20.43
N ARG A 4 -1.06 4.21 20.51
CA ARG A 4 -0.60 3.55 21.75
C ARG A 4 0.91 3.50 21.88
N PHE A 5 1.62 3.37 20.77
CA PHE A 5 3.08 3.15 20.72
C PHE A 5 3.71 3.96 19.58
N PRO A 6 3.52 5.30 19.55
CA PRO A 6 3.93 6.14 18.41
C PRO A 6 5.42 6.07 18.10
N THR A 7 6.25 5.88 19.13
CA THR A 7 7.72 5.82 19.00
C THR A 7 8.27 4.41 18.73
N ARG A 8 7.41 3.37 18.77
CA ARG A 8 7.85 2.01 18.41
C ARG A 8 8.17 1.98 16.93
N ASN A 9 9.30 1.37 16.59
CA ASN A 9 9.70 1.21 15.19
C ASN A 9 8.65 0.42 14.40
N ALA A 10 8.20 0.97 13.29
CA ALA A 10 7.32 0.29 12.33
C ALA A 10 8.14 -0.25 11.16
N VAL A 11 8.97 0.59 10.54
CA VAL A 11 9.74 0.24 9.35
C VAL A 11 11.17 0.75 9.49
N ILE A 12 12.14 -0.08 9.13
CA ILE A 12 13.54 0.29 8.99
C ILE A 12 13.95 -0.05 7.55
N VAL A 13 14.28 0.96 6.75
CA VAL A 13 14.67 0.79 5.34
C VAL A 13 15.71 1.84 4.97
N ASP A 14 16.77 1.44 4.24
CA ASP A 14 17.85 2.32 3.77
C ASP A 14 18.44 3.20 4.90
N ASN A 15 18.65 2.63 6.09
CA ASN A 15 19.12 3.32 7.30
C ASN A 15 18.15 4.39 7.84
N VAL A 16 16.92 4.43 7.36
CA VAL A 16 15.86 5.28 7.90
C VAL A 16 14.96 4.43 8.80
N THR A 17 14.78 4.88 10.04
CA THR A 17 13.86 4.25 11.00
C THR A 17 12.64 5.14 11.16
N VAL A 18 11.46 4.57 10.95
CA VAL A 18 10.18 5.26 11.08
C VAL A 18 9.32 4.56 12.13
N GLY A 19 8.86 5.31 13.11
CA GLY A 19 7.93 4.82 14.13
C GLY A 19 6.50 4.73 13.62
N TYR A 20 5.64 4.02 14.37
CA TYR A 20 4.23 3.86 14.00
C TYR A 20 3.48 5.19 13.90
N GLY A 21 3.72 6.14 14.83
CA GLY A 21 3.09 7.47 14.77
C GLY A 21 3.53 8.27 13.55
N GLU A 22 4.81 8.20 13.20
CA GLU A 22 5.33 8.89 12.01
C GLU A 22 4.81 8.25 10.73
N LEU A 23 4.77 6.92 10.64
CA LEU A 23 4.21 6.21 9.49
C LEU A 23 2.74 6.59 9.27
N ASP A 24 1.96 6.67 10.36
CA ASP A 24 0.56 7.09 10.31
C ASP A 24 0.41 8.54 9.82
N ALA A 25 1.20 9.46 10.36
CA ALA A 25 1.20 10.87 9.95
C ALA A 25 1.57 11.04 8.47
N ARG A 26 2.57 10.30 7.99
CA ARG A 26 2.99 10.29 6.58
C ARG A 26 1.88 9.71 5.68
N ALA A 27 1.24 8.61 6.11
CA ALA A 27 0.10 8.03 5.41
C ALA A 27 -1.09 8.99 5.35
N ASN A 28 -1.37 9.76 6.42
CA ASN A 28 -2.43 10.75 6.45
C ASN A 28 -2.19 11.89 5.43
N ARG A 29 -0.96 12.40 5.35
CA ARG A 29 -0.59 13.42 4.35
C ARG A 29 -0.72 12.86 2.93
N ARG A 30 -0.22 11.64 2.71
CA ARG A 30 -0.29 10.98 1.40
C ARG A 30 -1.74 10.69 1.00
N ALA A 31 -2.59 10.28 1.92
CA ALA A 31 -4.01 10.08 1.65
C ALA A 31 -4.69 11.36 1.15
N ARG A 32 -4.38 12.52 1.72
CA ARG A 32 -4.89 13.81 1.24
C ARG A 32 -4.39 14.16 -0.15
N LEU A 33 -3.12 13.86 -0.45
CA LEU A 33 -2.58 13.99 -1.81
C LEU A 33 -3.36 13.11 -2.81
N LEU A 34 -3.63 11.84 -2.46
CA LEU A 34 -4.39 10.93 -3.31
C LEU A 34 -5.85 11.38 -3.45
N ALA A 35 -6.48 11.86 -2.38
CA ALA A 35 -7.84 12.41 -2.42
C ALA A 35 -7.92 13.64 -3.33
N ALA A 36 -6.90 14.50 -3.35
CA ALA A 36 -6.80 15.63 -4.28
C ALA A 36 -6.69 15.20 -5.75
N GLN A 37 -6.25 13.95 -6.02
CA GLN A 37 -6.28 13.32 -7.34
C GLN A 37 -7.63 12.63 -7.63
N GLY A 38 -8.61 12.76 -6.75
CA GLY A 38 -9.95 12.21 -6.90
C GLY A 38 -10.11 10.77 -6.44
N VAL A 39 -9.15 10.21 -5.70
CA VAL A 39 -9.26 8.86 -5.11
C VAL A 39 -10.22 8.90 -3.93
N GLY A 40 -11.15 7.96 -3.90
CA GLY A 40 -12.14 7.79 -2.84
C GLY A 40 -12.46 6.33 -2.53
N HIS A 41 -13.49 6.14 -1.72
CA HIS A 41 -13.93 4.82 -1.27
C HIS A 41 -14.27 3.89 -2.45
N GLY A 42 -13.73 2.67 -2.42
CA GLY A 42 -13.95 1.64 -3.41
C GLY A 42 -13.16 1.80 -4.72
N ASP A 43 -12.44 2.92 -4.92
CA ASP A 43 -11.59 3.11 -6.08
C ASP A 43 -10.37 2.19 -6.05
N PHE A 44 -10.00 1.63 -7.20
CA PHE A 44 -8.72 0.98 -7.35
C PHE A 44 -7.61 2.00 -7.59
N VAL A 45 -6.49 1.81 -6.88
CA VAL A 45 -5.24 2.56 -7.11
C VAL A 45 -4.14 1.56 -7.47
N THR A 46 -3.62 1.64 -8.70
CA THR A 46 -2.51 0.78 -9.10
C THR A 46 -1.19 1.35 -8.60
N VAL A 47 -0.44 0.54 -7.86
CA VAL A 47 0.82 0.91 -7.21
C VAL A 47 1.97 0.13 -7.85
N ALA A 48 2.82 0.82 -8.61
CA ALA A 48 4.03 0.31 -9.26
C ALA A 48 5.28 0.91 -8.61
N LEU A 49 5.40 0.76 -7.30
CA LEU A 49 6.54 1.25 -6.52
C LEU A 49 7.51 0.12 -6.17
N PRO A 50 8.81 0.38 -6.07
CA PRO A 50 9.76 -0.56 -5.47
C PRO A 50 9.47 -0.73 -3.97
N ASN A 51 10.08 -1.75 -3.35
CA ASN A 51 10.11 -1.82 -1.89
C ASN A 51 10.75 -0.55 -1.34
N GLY A 52 10.20 -0.02 -0.26
CA GLY A 52 10.67 1.22 0.34
C GLY A 52 9.61 1.87 1.23
N LEU A 53 9.97 2.93 1.90
CA LEU A 53 9.07 3.63 2.81
C LEU A 53 7.82 4.16 2.08
N GLU A 54 7.99 4.68 0.88
CA GLU A 54 6.90 5.20 0.04
C GLU A 54 5.85 4.14 -0.29
N PHE A 55 6.28 2.88 -0.41
CA PHE A 55 5.34 1.77 -0.65
C PHE A 55 4.38 1.61 0.53
N TYR A 56 4.91 1.59 1.76
CA TYR A 56 4.10 1.48 2.98
C TYR A 56 3.20 2.71 3.17
N GLU A 57 3.76 3.91 3.06
CA GLU A 57 2.99 5.16 3.13
C GLU A 57 1.82 5.15 2.14
N THR A 58 2.06 4.68 0.91
CA THR A 58 1.06 4.65 -0.15
C THR A 58 -0.04 3.63 0.11
N THR A 59 0.31 2.41 0.53
CA THR A 59 -0.69 1.37 0.82
C THR A 59 -1.58 1.76 1.99
N PHE A 60 -1.00 2.28 3.08
CA PHE A 60 -1.79 2.81 4.19
C PHE A 60 -2.65 4.00 3.79
N ALA A 61 -2.14 4.92 2.96
CA ALA A 61 -2.90 6.06 2.47
C ALA A 61 -4.13 5.63 1.65
N ILE A 62 -3.98 4.61 0.81
CA ILE A 62 -5.08 4.05 0.02
C ILE A 62 -6.16 3.47 0.94
N TRP A 63 -5.77 2.65 1.93
CA TRP A 63 -6.73 2.10 2.89
C TRP A 63 -7.42 3.17 3.74
N LYS A 64 -6.72 4.23 4.14
CA LYS A 64 -7.31 5.36 4.88
C LYS A 64 -8.40 6.10 4.09
N LEU A 65 -8.41 6.00 2.77
CA LEU A 65 -9.47 6.51 1.90
C LEU A 65 -10.59 5.47 1.64
N GLY A 66 -10.48 4.27 2.18
CA GLY A 66 -11.37 3.16 1.83
C GLY A 66 -11.20 2.68 0.39
N ALA A 67 -10.08 3.02 -0.25
CA ALA A 67 -9.73 2.60 -1.60
C ALA A 67 -8.98 1.25 -1.59
N ILE A 68 -8.81 0.65 -2.76
CA ILE A 68 -8.27 -0.70 -2.94
C ILE A 68 -6.90 -0.62 -3.59
N PRO A 69 -5.80 -1.01 -2.92
CA PRO A 69 -4.50 -1.07 -3.56
C PRO A 69 -4.42 -2.25 -4.53
N ASN A 70 -4.14 -1.95 -5.80
CA ASN A 70 -3.75 -2.93 -6.81
C ASN A 70 -2.24 -2.87 -6.98
N ILE A 71 -1.55 -3.93 -6.58
CA ILE A 71 -0.09 -3.94 -6.51
C ILE A 71 0.50 -4.66 -7.72
N VAL A 72 1.45 -3.98 -8.38
CA VAL A 72 2.14 -4.49 -9.56
C VAL A 72 3.66 -4.26 -9.46
N GLY A 73 4.43 -5.04 -10.20
CA GLY A 73 5.88 -4.86 -10.26
C GLY A 73 6.25 -3.52 -10.89
N ALA A 74 7.12 -2.74 -10.25
CA ALA A 74 7.58 -1.44 -10.74
C ALA A 74 8.32 -1.51 -12.10
N LYS A 75 8.87 -2.68 -12.44
CA LYS A 75 9.61 -2.94 -13.69
C LYS A 75 8.83 -3.83 -14.66
N LEU A 76 7.52 -3.91 -14.49
CA LEU A 76 6.67 -4.71 -15.38
C LEU A 76 6.75 -4.19 -16.83
N ALA A 77 6.78 -5.11 -17.78
CA ALA A 77 6.81 -4.73 -19.19
C ALA A 77 5.54 -3.94 -19.57
N ARG A 78 5.72 -2.91 -20.42
CA ARG A 78 4.61 -2.01 -20.79
C ARG A 78 3.36 -2.71 -21.29
N PRO A 79 3.42 -3.71 -22.20
CA PRO A 79 2.21 -4.39 -22.67
C PRO A 79 1.46 -5.14 -21.56
N GLU A 80 2.21 -5.72 -20.60
CA GLU A 80 1.62 -6.41 -19.46
C GLU A 80 0.98 -5.43 -18.48
N MET A 81 1.63 -4.29 -18.25
CA MET A 81 1.06 -3.20 -17.44
C MET A 81 -0.25 -2.68 -18.04
N GLU A 82 -0.25 -2.39 -19.34
CA GLU A 82 -1.45 -1.91 -20.04
C GLU A 82 -2.59 -2.92 -19.95
N ALA A 83 -2.31 -4.20 -20.12
CA ALA A 83 -3.33 -5.27 -19.97
C ALA A 83 -3.90 -5.36 -18.54
N ILE A 84 -3.09 -5.12 -17.51
CA ILE A 84 -3.56 -5.06 -16.11
C ILE A 84 -4.43 -3.83 -15.90
N LEU A 85 -4.01 -2.68 -16.40
CA LEU A 85 -4.76 -1.42 -16.27
C LEU A 85 -6.12 -1.49 -16.97
N ASP A 86 -6.21 -2.16 -18.12
CA ASP A 86 -7.47 -2.41 -18.83
C ASP A 86 -8.45 -3.27 -18.01
N ILE A 87 -7.94 -4.23 -17.24
CA ILE A 87 -8.75 -5.08 -16.34
C ILE A 87 -9.18 -4.30 -15.10
N VAL A 88 -8.22 -3.63 -14.43
CA VAL A 88 -8.46 -2.96 -13.13
C VAL A 88 -9.21 -1.65 -13.28
N ARG A 89 -8.93 -0.90 -14.37
CA ARG A 89 -9.44 0.47 -14.60
C ARG A 89 -9.27 1.35 -13.37
N PRO A 90 -8.02 1.52 -12.90
CA PRO A 90 -7.79 2.24 -11.65
C PRO A 90 -8.13 3.73 -11.79
N LYS A 91 -8.54 4.33 -10.69
CA LYS A 91 -8.73 5.78 -10.57
C LYS A 91 -7.41 6.53 -10.71
N LEU A 92 -6.34 5.95 -10.17
CA LEU A 92 -4.99 6.53 -10.16
C LEU A 92 -3.96 5.42 -10.37
N PHE A 93 -2.93 5.72 -11.15
CA PHE A 93 -1.71 4.93 -11.27
C PHE A 93 -0.57 5.66 -10.56
N ILE A 94 0.20 4.97 -9.72
CA ILE A 94 1.38 5.50 -9.03
C ILE A 94 2.59 4.72 -9.52
N GLY A 95 3.45 5.37 -10.30
CA GLY A 95 4.61 4.70 -10.90
C GLY A 95 5.44 5.63 -11.79
N ALA A 96 6.62 5.14 -12.21
CA ALA A 96 7.59 5.93 -12.98
C ALA A 96 7.17 6.15 -14.45
N ALA A 97 6.41 5.24 -15.03
CA ALA A 97 5.95 5.35 -16.42
C ALA A 97 4.50 5.86 -16.47
N PRO A 98 4.20 6.86 -17.31
CA PRO A 98 2.82 7.31 -17.49
C PRO A 98 1.96 6.17 -18.03
N ALA A 99 0.78 5.97 -17.43
CA ALA A 99 -0.20 5.01 -17.90
C ALA A 99 -1.17 5.70 -18.89
N PRO A 100 -1.28 5.26 -20.15
CA PRO A 100 -2.18 5.86 -21.10
C PRO A 100 -3.63 5.84 -20.61
N GLY A 101 -4.30 7.00 -20.66
CA GLY A 101 -5.72 7.13 -20.30
C GLY A 101 -6.02 7.05 -18.80
N VAL A 102 -5.01 6.96 -17.92
CA VAL A 102 -5.17 6.92 -16.47
C VAL A 102 -4.41 8.09 -15.84
N ALA A 103 -5.03 8.74 -14.85
CA ALA A 103 -4.33 9.74 -14.05
C ALA A 103 -3.09 9.10 -13.39
N THR A 104 -1.94 9.75 -13.52
CA THR A 104 -0.65 9.19 -13.06
C THR A 104 0.01 10.12 -12.07
N LEU A 105 0.47 9.56 -10.96
CA LEU A 105 1.28 10.21 -9.95
C LEU A 105 2.69 9.61 -9.98
N ALA A 106 3.71 10.45 -10.08
CA ALA A 106 5.10 10.00 -10.08
C ALA A 106 5.49 9.37 -8.73
N PRO A 107 6.42 8.39 -8.70
CA PRO A 107 6.83 7.71 -7.46
C PRO A 107 7.37 8.65 -6.39
N ASP A 108 8.09 9.67 -6.81
CA ASP A 108 8.73 10.69 -5.96
C ASP A 108 7.80 11.86 -5.59
N SER A 109 6.55 11.82 -6.03
CA SER A 109 5.56 12.82 -5.61
C SER A 109 5.40 12.83 -4.09
N ARG A 110 5.63 13.98 -3.49
CA ARG A 110 5.52 14.18 -2.04
C ARG A 110 4.28 15.00 -1.70
N PRO A 111 3.60 14.66 -0.60
CA PRO A 111 2.63 15.58 -0.04
C PRO A 111 3.30 16.92 0.27
N SER A 112 2.63 18.02 -0.01
CA SER A 112 3.10 19.34 0.43
C SER A 112 2.89 19.52 1.94
N ASP A 113 3.57 20.50 2.54
CA ASP A 113 3.39 20.83 3.96
C ASP A 113 1.97 21.32 4.29
N LEU A 114 1.19 21.67 3.27
CA LEU A 114 -0.23 22.04 3.40
C LEU A 114 -1.14 20.82 3.66
N HIS A 115 -0.68 19.60 3.40
CA HIS A 115 -1.46 18.40 3.71
C HIS A 115 -1.33 18.08 5.20
N SER A 116 -2.40 18.20 5.94
CA SER A 116 -2.44 17.88 7.38
C SER A 116 -2.04 16.42 7.64
N ALA A 117 -1.35 16.20 8.75
CA ALA A 117 -1.06 14.88 9.31
C ALA A 117 -2.19 14.32 10.19
N ASP A 118 -3.22 15.11 10.46
CA ASP A 118 -4.34 14.71 11.33
C ASP A 118 -5.03 13.45 10.79
N PRO A 119 -5.61 12.63 11.66
CA PRO A 119 -6.39 11.48 11.24
C PRO A 119 -7.47 11.85 10.22
N LEU A 120 -7.73 10.93 9.29
CA LEU A 120 -8.87 11.04 8.37
C LEU A 120 -10.12 10.42 9.02
N PRO A 121 -11.32 10.76 8.53
CA PRO A 121 -12.53 10.02 8.87
C PRO A 121 -12.34 8.52 8.61
N GLU A 122 -12.92 7.69 9.47
CA GLU A 122 -12.82 6.24 9.30
C GLU A 122 -13.46 5.78 7.99
N ALA A 123 -12.71 5.02 7.21
CA ALA A 123 -13.17 4.39 5.98
C ALA A 123 -12.61 2.97 5.90
N VAL A 124 -13.43 2.04 5.42
CA VAL A 124 -13.03 0.64 5.26
C VAL A 124 -13.08 0.27 3.78
N SER A 125 -11.95 -0.11 3.22
CA SER A 125 -11.88 -0.63 1.85
C SER A 125 -12.76 -1.88 1.72
N PRO A 126 -13.58 -2.02 0.67
CA PRO A 126 -14.37 -3.23 0.43
C PRO A 126 -13.49 -4.46 0.18
N HIS A 127 -12.29 -4.25 -0.32
CA HIS A 127 -11.27 -5.27 -0.57
C HIS A 127 -9.92 -4.76 -0.08
N TRP A 128 -9.24 -5.48 0.77
CA TRP A 128 -8.00 -4.95 1.33
C TRP A 128 -6.83 -4.94 0.34
N LYS A 129 -6.88 -5.72 -0.73
CA LYS A 129 -5.89 -5.70 -1.82
C LYS A 129 -6.42 -6.30 -3.12
N ALA A 130 -5.77 -5.97 -4.22
CA ALA A 130 -5.88 -6.64 -5.50
C ALA A 130 -4.47 -6.94 -6.01
N MET A 131 -4.15 -8.24 -6.15
CA MET A 131 -2.82 -8.69 -6.56
C MET A 131 -2.84 -9.20 -7.99
N THR A 132 -1.75 -8.98 -8.73
CA THR A 132 -1.60 -9.57 -10.05
C THR A 132 -0.88 -10.89 -9.97
N SER A 133 -1.32 -11.88 -10.73
CA SER A 133 -0.57 -13.11 -10.96
C SER A 133 -0.04 -13.15 -12.38
N GLY A 134 1.22 -13.56 -12.54
CA GLY A 134 1.76 -13.88 -13.86
C GLY A 134 0.92 -15.02 -14.46
N GLY A 135 0.20 -14.73 -15.54
CA GLY A 135 -0.62 -15.74 -16.21
C GLY A 135 0.27 -16.71 -16.96
N SER A 136 0.31 -17.97 -16.54
CA SER A 136 0.95 -19.07 -17.31
C SER A 136 0.39 -19.19 -18.74
N THR A 137 -0.74 -18.52 -19.01
CA THR A 137 -1.41 -18.47 -20.32
C THR A 137 -1.11 -17.21 -21.11
N GLY A 138 -0.14 -16.38 -20.68
CA GLY A 138 0.22 -15.13 -21.36
C GLY A 138 -0.76 -13.95 -21.12
N ARG A 139 -1.83 -14.16 -20.37
CA ARG A 139 -2.76 -13.07 -19.98
C ARG A 139 -2.66 -12.81 -18.47
N PRO A 140 -2.45 -11.56 -18.03
CA PRO A 140 -2.44 -11.25 -16.62
C PRO A 140 -3.80 -11.50 -15.99
N LYS A 141 -3.78 -11.90 -14.72
CA LYS A 141 -5.00 -12.04 -13.90
C LYS A 141 -4.88 -11.12 -12.70
N VAL A 142 -5.98 -10.50 -12.33
CA VAL A 142 -6.09 -9.70 -11.11
C VAL A 142 -6.94 -10.47 -10.11
N ILE A 143 -6.38 -10.75 -8.95
CA ILE A 143 -7.03 -11.45 -7.86
C ILE A 143 -7.42 -10.40 -6.83
N VAL A 144 -8.69 -10.09 -6.75
CA VAL A 144 -9.27 -9.19 -5.75
C VAL A 144 -9.58 -10.02 -4.51
N ASP A 145 -9.00 -9.65 -3.38
CA ASP A 145 -9.26 -10.33 -2.12
C ASP A 145 -10.70 -10.07 -1.66
N ALA A 146 -11.41 -11.09 -1.23
CA ALA A 146 -12.80 -10.97 -0.79
C ALA A 146 -12.93 -10.30 0.59
N MET A 147 -11.85 -10.25 1.36
CA MET A 147 -11.87 -9.67 2.71
C MET A 147 -11.84 -8.13 2.64
N PRO A 148 -12.62 -7.44 3.49
CA PRO A 148 -12.53 -5.99 3.60
C PRO A 148 -11.19 -5.56 4.20
N GLY A 149 -10.82 -4.30 4.00
CA GLY A 149 -9.61 -3.67 4.55
C GLY A 149 -9.72 -3.41 6.06
N ARG A 150 -10.04 -4.44 6.82
CA ARG A 150 -10.21 -4.40 8.28
C ARG A 150 -9.42 -5.53 8.93
N TRP A 151 -8.74 -5.22 10.03
CA TRP A 151 -7.99 -6.17 10.81
C TRP A 151 -8.22 -5.95 12.31
N ASP A 152 -8.42 -7.04 13.05
CA ASP A 152 -8.44 -7.02 14.52
C ASP A 152 -7.01 -7.32 15.02
N PRO A 153 -6.34 -6.38 15.71
CA PRO A 153 -4.98 -6.60 16.22
C PRO A 153 -4.87 -7.76 17.23
N GLN A 154 -5.99 -8.23 17.76
CA GLN A 154 -6.02 -9.35 18.69
C GLN A 154 -6.00 -10.72 18.00
N GLU A 155 -6.36 -10.78 16.72
CA GLU A 155 -6.41 -12.05 15.99
C GLU A 155 -5.03 -12.66 15.72
N GLY A 156 -3.95 -11.85 15.75
CA GLY A 156 -2.61 -12.30 15.43
C GLY A 156 -2.50 -12.84 13.99
N PHE A 157 -1.29 -13.06 13.51
CA PHE A 157 -1.07 -13.69 12.21
C PHE A 157 0.14 -14.62 12.27
N LEU A 158 -0.07 -15.91 11.99
CA LEU A 158 0.96 -16.95 12.13
C LEU A 158 1.56 -16.92 13.55
N LEU A 159 2.89 -16.82 13.66
CA LEU A 159 3.60 -16.69 14.94
C LEU A 159 4.06 -15.25 15.20
N GLN A 160 3.64 -14.29 14.40
CA GLN A 160 4.03 -12.89 14.53
C GLN A 160 3.42 -12.25 15.78
N ARG A 161 4.24 -11.49 16.51
CA ARG A 161 3.89 -10.88 17.80
C ARG A 161 4.25 -9.39 17.82
N PRO A 162 3.58 -8.60 18.67
CA PRO A 162 3.98 -7.23 18.91
C PRO A 162 5.45 -7.15 19.36
N GLY A 163 6.24 -6.32 18.70
CA GLY A 163 7.65 -6.12 19.02
C GLY A 163 8.63 -7.07 18.31
N ASP A 164 8.14 -8.04 17.53
CA ASP A 164 9.01 -8.82 16.66
C ASP A 164 9.71 -7.95 15.63
N VAL A 165 10.85 -8.41 15.12
CA VAL A 165 11.54 -7.83 13.97
C VAL A 165 11.42 -8.80 12.81
N ILE A 166 10.77 -8.37 11.74
CA ILE A 166 10.45 -9.19 10.57
C ILE A 166 11.24 -8.71 9.37
N LEU A 167 12.11 -9.57 8.86
CA LEU A 167 12.83 -9.31 7.61
C LEU A 167 11.88 -9.49 6.42
N ASN A 168 11.86 -8.52 5.51
CA ASN A 168 11.19 -8.66 4.22
C ASN A 168 12.15 -9.24 3.16
N PRO A 169 12.07 -10.54 2.84
CA PRO A 169 13.02 -11.19 1.94
C PRO A 169 12.65 -11.04 0.46
N GLY A 170 11.56 -10.40 0.14
CA GLY A 170 11.03 -10.41 -1.23
C GLY A 170 10.31 -9.16 -1.68
N PRO A 171 10.00 -9.08 -2.98
CA PRO A 171 9.28 -7.94 -3.54
C PRO A 171 7.83 -7.87 -3.02
N LEU A 172 7.42 -6.70 -2.56
CA LEU A 172 6.07 -6.46 -2.02
C LEU A 172 4.97 -6.53 -3.09
N TYR A 173 5.30 -6.58 -4.37
CA TYR A 173 4.31 -6.83 -5.42
C TYR A 173 3.91 -8.31 -5.56
N HIS A 174 4.55 -9.22 -4.82
CA HIS A 174 4.09 -10.60 -4.69
C HIS A 174 3.18 -10.78 -3.47
N ASN A 175 2.16 -11.62 -3.62
CA ASN A 175 1.13 -11.79 -2.60
C ASN A 175 1.68 -12.21 -1.23
N ALA A 176 2.58 -13.19 -1.17
CA ALA A 176 3.09 -13.70 0.10
C ALA A 176 3.92 -12.65 0.87
N PRO A 177 4.94 -11.97 0.29
CA PRO A 177 5.63 -10.88 0.98
C PRO A 177 4.68 -9.76 1.39
N PHE A 178 3.81 -9.30 0.48
CA PHE A 178 2.84 -8.26 0.81
C PHE A 178 2.00 -8.62 2.04
N HIS A 179 1.41 -9.83 2.02
CA HIS A 179 0.56 -10.31 3.09
C HIS A 179 1.32 -10.40 4.42
N CYS A 180 2.42 -11.16 4.45
CA CYS A 180 3.17 -11.39 5.69
C CYS A 180 3.70 -10.10 6.31
N ILE A 181 4.19 -9.17 5.50
CA ILE A 181 4.78 -7.92 5.97
C ILE A 181 3.71 -6.97 6.53
N HIS A 182 2.58 -6.80 5.83
CA HIS A 182 1.51 -5.94 6.33
C HIS A 182 0.83 -6.54 7.57
N MET A 183 0.69 -7.86 7.65
CA MET A 183 0.23 -8.52 8.88
C MET A 183 1.17 -8.25 10.05
N GLY A 184 2.50 -8.28 9.81
CA GLY A 184 3.50 -7.88 10.80
C GLY A 184 3.27 -6.47 11.32
N LEU A 185 3.02 -5.51 10.42
CA LEU A 185 2.69 -4.14 10.83
C LEU A 185 1.37 -4.07 11.61
N PHE A 186 0.36 -4.84 11.22
CA PHE A 186 -0.94 -4.86 11.90
C PHE A 186 -0.88 -5.47 13.29
N VAL A 187 0.01 -6.43 13.55
CA VAL A 187 0.22 -6.96 14.91
C VAL A 187 1.18 -6.12 15.76
N GLY A 188 1.89 -5.15 15.18
CA GLY A 188 2.79 -4.26 15.90
C GLY A 188 4.26 -4.69 15.91
N ALA A 189 4.70 -5.43 14.90
CA ALA A 189 6.10 -5.79 14.66
C ALA A 189 6.85 -4.65 13.94
N THR A 190 8.18 -4.75 13.91
CA THR A 190 9.07 -3.88 13.13
C THR A 190 9.44 -4.59 11.83
N ILE A 191 9.31 -3.94 10.69
CA ILE A 191 9.73 -4.47 9.39
C ILE A 191 11.11 -3.94 9.01
N VAL A 192 11.98 -4.84 8.53
CA VAL A 192 13.35 -4.53 8.09
C VAL A 192 13.56 -4.98 6.64
#